data_422e00111a116265c5e7f4999eeb3d11
#
_entry.id   422e00111a116265c5e7f4999eeb3d11
#
_cell.length_a   1.000
_cell.length_b   1.000
_cell.length_c   1.000
_cell.angle_alpha   90.00
_cell.angle_beta   90.00
_cell.angle_gamma   90.00
#
_symmetry.space_group_name_H-M   'P 1'
#
loop_
_entity.id
_entity.type
_entity.pdbx_description
1 polymer ?
#
loop_
_entity_poly.entity_id
_entity_poly.type
_entity_poly.pdbx_seq_one_letter_code
_entity_poly.pdbx_strand_id
1 'polypeptide(L)'
;MNEIIIELEEITPKEFFGEHNTNIELLKKYFPKLKIVARGNKVKAFGDEELLEEFDRRITMLLKHFAKYNKLDENTIERVLTSQSSDDYSTSQQSGEVIVHGVGGKLVKAQTANQRKLVESMRKNDMVFAIGPAGTGKTYTGVALAVQALKNKEVKRIILTRPAVEAGENLGFLPGDLKEKLDPYMQPLYDALRDMIPAEKLAMYIENGTIQIAPLAFMRGRTLDNAFVILDEGQNTTHNQMKMFLTRMGKNAKFLLTGDPGQIDLPRRTISGLKEALLILKNVEGVGMIFLDDKDVIRHKLVKKVIEAYKSIENRE
;
A
#
# COMPACT_ATOMS: atom_id res chain seq x y z
N MET A 1 -44.38 -4.34 -9.94
CA MET A 1 -43.28 -4.10 -8.98
C MET A 1 -42.54 -5.45 -8.99
N ASN A 2 -41.35 -5.45 -9.56
CA ASN A 2 -40.61 -6.70 -9.69
C ASN A 2 -39.99 -7.04 -8.33
N GLU A 3 -39.82 -8.33 -8.04
CA GLU A 3 -39.18 -8.80 -6.82
C GLU A 3 -38.08 -9.81 -7.15
N ILE A 4 -37.05 -9.84 -6.30
CA ILE A 4 -36.05 -10.88 -6.28
C ILE A 4 -35.94 -11.49 -4.89
N ILE A 5 -35.71 -12.81 -4.83
CA ILE A 5 -35.60 -13.57 -3.60
C ILE A 5 -34.26 -14.30 -3.63
N ILE A 6 -33.40 -14.00 -2.68
CA ILE A 6 -32.08 -14.62 -2.54
C ILE A 6 -32.11 -15.49 -1.28
N GLU A 7 -31.80 -16.78 -1.41
CA GLU A 7 -31.70 -17.72 -0.30
C GLU A 7 -30.25 -17.87 0.16
N LEU A 8 -30.05 -17.82 1.48
CA LEU A 8 -28.75 -17.99 2.12
C LEU A 8 -28.57 -19.49 2.43
N GLU A 9 -27.97 -20.25 1.51
CA GLU A 9 -27.88 -21.72 1.63
C GLU A 9 -26.66 -22.16 2.50
N GLU A 10 -25.52 -21.47 2.37
CA GLU A 10 -24.25 -21.86 3.01
C GLU A 10 -23.77 -20.87 4.09
N ILE A 11 -24.58 -19.86 4.41
CA ILE A 11 -24.24 -18.83 5.41
C ILE A 11 -25.39 -18.65 6.39
N THR A 12 -25.07 -18.54 7.66
CA THR A 12 -26.12 -18.26 8.63
C THR A 12 -26.62 -16.81 8.51
N PRO A 13 -27.93 -16.58 8.77
CA PRO A 13 -28.48 -15.22 8.72
C PRO A 13 -27.71 -14.23 9.60
N LYS A 14 -27.24 -14.67 10.77
CA LYS A 14 -26.45 -13.85 11.70
C LYS A 14 -25.11 -13.40 11.11
N GLU A 15 -24.43 -14.29 10.39
CA GLU A 15 -23.14 -14.00 9.76
C GLU A 15 -23.29 -13.06 8.56
N PHE A 16 -24.35 -13.25 7.75
CA PHE A 16 -24.61 -12.40 6.60
C PHE A 16 -25.16 -11.01 6.99
N PHE A 17 -26.13 -10.99 7.92
CA PHE A 17 -26.77 -9.74 8.33
C PHE A 17 -25.90 -8.89 9.30
N GLY A 18 -24.90 -9.52 9.93
CA GLY A 18 -24.05 -8.89 10.93
C GLY A 18 -24.72 -8.77 12.30
N GLU A 19 -23.93 -8.38 13.29
CA GLU A 19 -24.48 -8.10 14.63
C GLU A 19 -25.47 -6.94 14.52
N HIS A 20 -26.66 -7.11 15.10
CA HIS A 20 -27.76 -6.13 15.06
C HIS A 20 -28.19 -5.72 13.62
N ASN A 21 -28.02 -6.60 12.63
CA ASN A 21 -28.34 -6.35 11.21
C ASN A 21 -27.57 -5.19 10.56
N THR A 22 -26.39 -4.86 11.05
CA THR A 22 -25.57 -3.75 10.54
C THR A 22 -25.29 -3.86 9.03
N ASN A 23 -25.04 -5.06 8.52
CA ASN A 23 -24.78 -5.30 7.11
C ASN A 23 -26.03 -5.05 6.22
N ILE A 24 -27.23 -5.40 6.71
CA ILE A 24 -28.49 -5.11 6.01
C ILE A 24 -28.78 -3.60 5.97
N GLU A 25 -28.49 -2.88 7.04
CA GLU A 25 -28.67 -1.43 7.03
C GLU A 25 -27.69 -0.74 6.05
N LEU A 26 -26.47 -1.26 5.90
CA LEU A 26 -25.56 -0.80 4.85
C LEU A 26 -26.13 -1.06 3.45
N LEU A 27 -26.64 -2.26 3.17
CA LEU A 27 -27.27 -2.57 1.90
C LEU A 27 -28.44 -1.63 1.59
N LYS A 28 -29.31 -1.35 2.55
CA LYS A 28 -30.42 -0.38 2.39
C LYS A 28 -29.92 1.03 2.10
N LYS A 29 -28.82 1.45 2.72
CA LYS A 29 -28.20 2.76 2.49
C LYS A 29 -27.65 2.91 1.07
N TYR A 30 -27.12 1.84 0.48
CA TYR A 30 -26.58 1.85 -0.89
C TYR A 30 -27.68 1.68 -1.96
N PHE A 31 -28.79 1.04 -1.61
CA PHE A 31 -29.95 0.85 -2.50
C PHE A 31 -31.20 1.55 -1.93
N PRO A 32 -31.21 2.89 -1.78
CA PRO A 32 -32.32 3.61 -1.14
C PRO A 32 -33.65 3.52 -1.91
N LYS A 33 -33.62 3.17 -3.19
CA LYS A 33 -34.80 3.01 -4.03
C LYS A 33 -35.37 1.58 -4.00
N LEU A 34 -34.66 0.62 -3.38
CA LEU A 34 -35.15 -0.74 -3.20
C LEU A 34 -35.76 -0.93 -1.81
N LYS A 35 -36.91 -1.60 -1.75
CA LYS A 35 -37.47 -2.07 -0.48
C LYS A 35 -36.85 -3.44 -0.16
N ILE A 36 -35.87 -3.47 0.76
CA ILE A 36 -35.15 -4.69 1.15
C ILE A 36 -35.72 -5.23 2.46
N VAL A 37 -36.12 -6.50 2.45
CA VAL A 37 -36.67 -7.23 3.61
C VAL A 37 -35.87 -8.51 3.82
N ALA A 38 -35.23 -8.62 4.99
CA ALA A 38 -34.51 -9.83 5.41
C ALA A 38 -35.39 -10.60 6.42
N ARG A 39 -35.64 -11.87 6.17
CA ARG A 39 -36.44 -12.72 7.07
C ARG A 39 -35.97 -14.18 7.01
N GLY A 40 -35.52 -14.69 8.16
CA GLY A 40 -34.92 -16.03 8.22
C GLY A 40 -33.68 -16.11 7.33
N ASN A 41 -33.59 -17.12 6.47
CA ASN A 41 -32.49 -17.30 5.52
C ASN A 41 -32.76 -16.64 4.14
N LYS A 42 -33.74 -15.75 4.02
CA LYS A 42 -34.12 -15.12 2.74
C LYS A 42 -33.98 -13.61 2.80
N VAL A 43 -33.41 -13.06 1.72
CA VAL A 43 -33.37 -11.62 1.46
C VAL A 43 -34.27 -11.35 0.26
N LYS A 44 -35.30 -10.51 0.44
CA LYS A 44 -36.20 -10.07 -0.63
C LYS A 44 -35.92 -8.61 -0.93
N ALA A 45 -35.85 -8.27 -2.20
CA ALA A 45 -35.78 -6.89 -2.66
C ALA A 45 -36.90 -6.63 -3.68
N PHE A 46 -37.50 -5.44 -3.60
CA PHE A 46 -38.58 -4.97 -4.47
C PHE A 46 -38.19 -3.63 -5.08
N GLY A 47 -38.37 -3.48 -6.39
CA GLY A 47 -38.03 -2.23 -7.08
C GLY A 47 -38.04 -2.35 -8.60
N ASP A 48 -37.26 -1.45 -9.23
CA ASP A 48 -37.06 -1.45 -10.68
C ASP A 48 -36.12 -2.58 -11.10
N GLU A 49 -36.33 -3.14 -12.29
CA GLU A 49 -35.63 -4.32 -12.79
C GLU A 49 -34.10 -4.15 -12.85
N GLU A 50 -33.63 -3.03 -13.41
CA GLU A 50 -32.19 -2.72 -13.48
C GLU A 50 -31.53 -2.66 -12.09
N LEU A 51 -32.24 -2.07 -11.11
CA LEU A 51 -31.73 -1.99 -9.73
C LEU A 51 -31.76 -3.35 -9.02
N LEU A 52 -32.74 -4.20 -9.34
CA LEU A 52 -32.81 -5.56 -8.81
C LEU A 52 -31.69 -6.45 -9.38
N GLU A 53 -31.39 -6.34 -10.69
CA GLU A 53 -30.26 -7.04 -11.29
C GLU A 53 -28.90 -6.59 -10.69
N GLU A 54 -28.74 -5.29 -10.45
CA GLU A 54 -27.54 -4.80 -9.79
C GLU A 54 -27.45 -5.31 -8.36
N PHE A 55 -28.55 -5.29 -7.62
CA PHE A 55 -28.63 -5.81 -6.26
C PHE A 55 -28.27 -7.31 -6.21
N ASP A 56 -28.83 -8.11 -7.10
CA ASP A 56 -28.54 -9.56 -7.21
C ASP A 56 -27.06 -9.82 -7.46
N ARG A 57 -26.47 -9.11 -8.42
CA ARG A 57 -25.04 -9.21 -8.71
C ARG A 57 -24.20 -8.90 -7.49
N ARG A 58 -24.52 -7.82 -6.74
CA ARG A 58 -23.78 -7.43 -5.54
C ARG A 58 -23.92 -8.44 -4.40
N ILE A 59 -25.13 -8.94 -4.16
CA ILE A 59 -25.34 -9.98 -3.12
C ILE A 59 -24.62 -11.27 -3.50
N THR A 60 -24.70 -11.71 -4.75
CA THR A 60 -23.96 -12.88 -5.25
C THR A 60 -22.45 -12.72 -5.02
N MET A 61 -21.90 -11.53 -5.24
CA MET A 61 -20.50 -11.24 -4.94
C MET A 61 -20.17 -11.36 -3.44
N LEU A 62 -21.04 -10.86 -2.56
CA LEU A 62 -20.88 -10.97 -1.11
C LEU A 62 -20.94 -12.42 -0.64
N LEU A 63 -21.87 -13.23 -1.19
CA LEU A 63 -21.98 -14.66 -0.90
C LEU A 63 -20.74 -15.43 -1.35
N LYS A 64 -20.24 -15.21 -2.57
CA LYS A 64 -18.97 -15.78 -3.05
C LYS A 64 -17.79 -15.38 -2.17
N HIS A 65 -17.75 -14.14 -1.71
CA HIS A 65 -16.70 -13.69 -0.80
C HIS A 65 -16.78 -14.44 0.53
N PHE A 66 -17.98 -14.56 1.11
CA PHE A 66 -18.18 -15.28 2.36
C PHE A 66 -17.80 -16.76 2.23
N ALA A 67 -18.25 -17.46 1.20
CA ALA A 67 -17.89 -18.86 0.94
C ALA A 67 -16.38 -19.09 0.90
N LYS A 68 -15.62 -18.09 0.43
CA LYS A 68 -14.16 -18.19 0.31
C LYS A 68 -13.40 -17.81 1.60
N TYR A 69 -13.90 -16.84 2.36
CA TYR A 69 -13.16 -16.23 3.48
C TYR A 69 -13.82 -16.41 4.84
N ASN A 70 -15.05 -16.94 4.87
CA ASN A 70 -15.89 -17.14 6.06
C ASN A 70 -16.01 -15.87 6.93
N LYS A 71 -16.00 -14.69 6.28
CA LYS A 71 -16.07 -13.37 6.95
C LYS A 71 -16.67 -12.32 6.02
N LEU A 72 -17.62 -11.52 6.56
CA LEU A 72 -18.11 -10.30 5.96
C LEU A 72 -17.95 -9.16 6.99
N ASP A 73 -17.06 -8.21 6.70
CA ASP A 73 -16.93 -6.98 7.46
C ASP A 73 -17.45 -5.78 6.66
N GLU A 74 -17.71 -4.67 7.37
CA GLU A 74 -18.26 -3.44 6.80
C GLU A 74 -17.44 -2.92 5.61
N ASN A 75 -16.10 -2.96 5.73
CA ASN A 75 -15.20 -2.53 4.65
C ASN A 75 -15.33 -3.40 3.39
N THR A 76 -15.53 -4.71 3.56
CA THR A 76 -15.76 -5.63 2.44
C THR A 76 -17.08 -5.33 1.74
N ILE A 77 -18.15 -5.12 2.51
CA ILE A 77 -19.47 -4.80 1.97
C ILE A 77 -19.41 -3.46 1.22
N GLU A 78 -18.87 -2.41 1.82
CA GLU A 78 -18.73 -1.10 1.15
C GLU A 78 -17.93 -1.22 -0.16
N ARG A 79 -16.83 -1.97 -0.16
CA ARG A 79 -16.01 -2.16 -1.36
C ARG A 79 -16.77 -2.88 -2.48
N VAL A 80 -17.53 -3.93 -2.14
CA VAL A 80 -18.36 -4.63 -3.12
C VAL A 80 -19.45 -3.71 -3.67
N LEU A 81 -20.06 -2.90 -2.83
CA LEU A 81 -21.15 -2.00 -3.22
C LEU A 81 -20.68 -0.77 -4.02
N THR A 82 -19.42 -0.34 -3.88
CA THR A 82 -18.86 0.83 -4.59
C THR A 82 -18.07 0.48 -5.85
N SER A 83 -17.77 -0.79 -6.13
CA SER A 83 -17.05 -1.21 -7.34
C SER A 83 -17.90 -0.98 -8.60
N GLN A 84 -17.31 -0.38 -9.66
CA GLN A 84 -18.06 0.03 -10.87
C GLN A 84 -18.35 -1.12 -11.87
N SER A 85 -17.63 -2.25 -11.76
CA SER A 85 -17.85 -3.42 -12.64
C SER A 85 -17.55 -4.74 -11.95
N SER A 86 -18.13 -5.84 -12.48
CA SER A 86 -17.80 -7.21 -12.07
C SER A 86 -16.33 -7.56 -12.33
N ASP A 87 -15.71 -6.95 -13.33
CA ASP A 87 -14.30 -7.14 -13.67
C ASP A 87 -13.38 -6.45 -12.66
N ASP A 88 -13.72 -5.27 -12.16
CA ASP A 88 -13.01 -4.61 -11.08
C ASP A 88 -13.07 -5.41 -9.77
N TYR A 89 -14.19 -6.08 -9.51
CA TYR A 89 -14.33 -6.94 -8.34
C TYR A 89 -13.63 -8.29 -8.52
N SER A 90 -13.71 -8.92 -9.72
CA SER A 90 -13.00 -10.17 -10.02
C SER A 90 -11.48 -9.95 -10.07
N THR A 91 -11.02 -8.80 -10.53
CA THR A 91 -9.59 -8.40 -10.45
C THR A 91 -9.18 -8.07 -9.00
N SER A 92 -10.11 -7.59 -8.16
CA SER A 92 -9.90 -7.39 -6.73
C SER A 92 -10.09 -8.68 -5.90
N GLN A 93 -10.81 -9.68 -6.42
CA GLN A 93 -11.00 -11.01 -5.83
C GLN A 93 -9.84 -11.98 -6.07
N GLN A 94 -8.90 -11.69 -6.95
CA GLN A 94 -7.58 -12.28 -6.79
C GLN A 94 -7.12 -11.82 -5.41
N SER A 95 -7.35 -12.67 -4.41
CA SER A 95 -6.89 -12.52 -3.03
C SER A 95 -5.52 -11.92 -3.13
N GLY A 96 -5.36 -10.64 -2.69
CA GLY A 96 -4.11 -9.96 -2.87
C GLY A 96 -3.03 -10.93 -2.45
N GLU A 97 -2.17 -11.30 -3.37
CA GLU A 97 -1.14 -12.30 -3.15
C GLU A 97 -0.45 -11.97 -1.84
N VAL A 98 -0.40 -12.94 -0.94
CA VAL A 98 0.29 -12.75 0.34
C VAL A 98 1.75 -12.53 0.02
N ILE A 99 2.23 -11.31 0.25
CA ILE A 99 3.64 -10.98 0.03
C ILE A 99 4.47 -11.62 1.13
N VAL A 100 4.03 -11.45 2.39
CA VAL A 100 4.75 -12.03 3.52
C VAL A 100 3.81 -12.33 4.68
N HIS A 101 4.09 -13.41 5.41
CA HIS A 101 3.48 -13.69 6.72
C HIS A 101 4.23 -12.90 7.78
N GLY A 102 3.55 -11.93 8.40
CA GLY A 102 4.07 -11.07 9.45
C GLY A 102 3.95 -11.67 10.85
N VAL A 103 4.20 -10.83 11.83
CA VAL A 103 4.14 -11.19 13.26
C VAL A 103 2.69 -11.45 13.68
N GLY A 104 2.48 -12.42 14.59
CA GLY A 104 1.14 -12.76 15.09
C GLY A 104 0.16 -13.30 14.04
N GLY A 105 0.67 -13.87 12.93
CA GLY A 105 -0.18 -14.40 11.85
C GLY A 105 -0.73 -13.33 10.91
N LYS A 106 -0.27 -12.07 11.01
CA LYS A 106 -0.67 -10.97 10.12
C LYS A 106 -0.30 -11.29 8.67
N LEU A 107 -1.29 -11.30 7.78
CA LEU A 107 -1.07 -11.48 6.35
C LEU A 107 -0.82 -10.13 5.69
N VAL A 108 0.40 -9.90 5.22
CA VAL A 108 0.75 -8.70 4.44
C VAL A 108 0.52 -8.96 2.97
N LYS A 109 -0.44 -8.23 2.38
CA LYS A 109 -0.93 -8.42 1.01
C LYS A 109 -0.89 -7.11 0.23
N ALA A 110 -0.76 -7.22 -1.10
CA ALA A 110 -1.04 -6.11 -2.00
C ALA A 110 -2.56 -5.86 -2.05
N GLN A 111 -3.02 -4.82 -1.37
CA GLN A 111 -4.46 -4.54 -1.18
C GLN A 111 -5.10 -3.90 -2.42
N THR A 112 -4.36 -3.05 -3.15
CA THR A 112 -4.87 -2.30 -4.30
C THR A 112 -4.33 -2.84 -5.63
N ALA A 113 -4.96 -2.45 -6.74
CA ALA A 113 -4.53 -2.85 -8.07
C ALA A 113 -3.11 -2.37 -8.38
N ASN A 114 -2.76 -1.12 -8.02
CA ASN A 114 -1.44 -0.59 -8.30
C ASN A 114 -0.38 -1.17 -7.36
N GLN A 115 -0.72 -1.54 -6.12
CA GLN A 115 0.19 -2.32 -5.27
C GLN A 115 0.48 -3.71 -5.88
N ARG A 116 -0.50 -4.39 -6.50
CA ARG A 116 -0.27 -5.65 -7.23
C ARG A 116 0.65 -5.45 -8.44
N LYS A 117 0.45 -4.38 -9.21
CA LYS A 117 1.36 -4.02 -10.31
C LYS A 117 2.78 -3.77 -9.80
N LEU A 118 2.93 -3.15 -8.62
CA LEU A 118 4.24 -2.95 -7.99
C LEU A 118 4.91 -4.30 -7.68
N VAL A 119 4.19 -5.24 -7.07
CA VAL A 119 4.69 -6.60 -6.80
C VAL A 119 5.13 -7.30 -8.09
N GLU A 120 4.29 -7.25 -9.13
CA GLU A 120 4.60 -7.85 -10.42
C GLU A 120 5.80 -7.19 -11.11
N SER A 121 5.88 -5.85 -11.04
CA SER A 121 7.01 -5.10 -11.61
C SER A 121 8.34 -5.44 -10.93
N MET A 122 8.35 -5.58 -9.59
CA MET A 122 9.55 -5.99 -8.85
C MET A 122 10.05 -7.39 -9.20
N ARG A 123 9.15 -8.27 -9.63
CA ARG A 123 9.55 -9.61 -10.12
C ARG A 123 10.24 -9.56 -11.48
N LYS A 124 9.78 -8.66 -12.35
CA LYS A 124 10.24 -8.56 -13.74
C LYS A 124 11.45 -7.66 -13.91
N ASN A 125 11.65 -6.69 -13.03
CA ASN A 125 12.69 -5.66 -13.16
C ASN A 125 13.65 -5.71 -11.98
N ASP A 126 14.87 -5.23 -12.20
CA ASP A 126 15.87 -5.09 -11.16
C ASP A 126 15.77 -3.76 -10.42
N MET A 127 15.21 -2.76 -11.07
CA MET A 127 14.97 -1.43 -10.49
C MET A 127 13.52 -1.01 -10.73
N VAL A 128 12.81 -0.59 -9.66
CA VAL A 128 11.42 -0.13 -9.77
C VAL A 128 11.24 1.18 -9.01
N PHE A 129 10.53 2.11 -9.67
CA PHE A 129 10.05 3.35 -9.08
C PHE A 129 8.57 3.19 -8.71
N ALA A 130 8.23 3.36 -7.44
CA ALA A 130 6.87 3.38 -6.92
C ALA A 130 6.51 4.81 -6.51
N ILE A 131 5.73 5.47 -7.33
CA ILE A 131 5.47 6.91 -7.25
C ILE A 131 3.99 7.16 -6.94
N GLY A 132 3.71 8.10 -6.03
CA GLY A 132 2.33 8.45 -5.73
C GLY A 132 2.17 9.12 -4.36
N PRO A 133 0.93 9.51 -3.98
CA PRO A 133 0.64 10.23 -2.77
C PRO A 133 1.01 9.46 -1.48
N ALA A 134 1.19 10.20 -0.39
CA ALA A 134 1.38 9.60 0.92
C ALA A 134 0.16 8.76 1.34
N GLY A 135 0.41 7.62 2.00
CA GLY A 135 -0.63 6.70 2.47
C GLY A 135 -1.11 5.67 1.45
N THR A 136 -0.50 5.59 0.26
CA THR A 136 -0.78 4.55 -0.75
C THR A 136 -0.05 3.23 -0.47
N GLY A 137 0.73 3.15 0.60
CA GLY A 137 1.43 1.93 1.03
C GLY A 137 2.70 1.59 0.24
N LYS A 138 3.29 2.54 -0.51
CA LYS A 138 4.52 2.35 -1.29
C LYS A 138 5.65 1.71 -0.46
N THR A 139 6.04 2.39 0.59
CA THR A 139 7.12 1.98 1.49
C THR A 139 6.80 0.66 2.18
N TYR A 140 5.60 0.52 2.72
CA TYR A 140 5.15 -0.69 3.40
C TYR A 140 5.16 -1.92 2.49
N THR A 141 4.61 -1.80 1.27
CA THR A 141 4.65 -2.85 0.24
C THR A 141 6.09 -3.17 -0.17
N GLY A 142 6.93 -2.14 -0.31
CA GLY A 142 8.35 -2.31 -0.62
C GLY A 142 9.11 -3.09 0.46
N VAL A 143 8.90 -2.75 1.72
CA VAL A 143 9.51 -3.48 2.85
C VAL A 143 9.00 -4.94 2.89
N ALA A 144 7.72 -5.18 2.60
CA ALA A 144 7.18 -6.53 2.51
C ALA A 144 7.86 -7.36 1.42
N LEU A 145 8.09 -6.78 0.24
CA LEU A 145 8.81 -7.43 -0.85
C LEU A 145 10.28 -7.72 -0.49
N ALA A 146 10.93 -6.78 0.19
CA ALA A 146 12.30 -6.98 0.65
C ALA A 146 12.41 -8.12 1.67
N VAL A 147 11.47 -8.18 2.63
CA VAL A 147 11.39 -9.26 3.63
C VAL A 147 11.07 -10.60 2.95
N GLN A 148 10.20 -10.63 1.95
CA GLN A 148 9.91 -11.83 1.15
C GLN A 148 11.18 -12.32 0.45
N ALA A 149 11.89 -11.44 -0.27
CA ALA A 149 13.12 -11.77 -0.97
C ALA A 149 14.23 -12.31 -0.04
N LEU A 150 14.33 -11.73 1.18
CA LEU A 150 15.26 -12.23 2.20
C LEU A 150 14.86 -13.61 2.72
N LYS A 151 13.57 -13.83 3.03
CA LYS A 151 13.03 -15.12 3.47
C LYS A 151 13.21 -16.21 2.41
N ASN A 152 13.03 -15.86 1.14
CA ASN A 152 13.21 -16.75 -0.01
C ASN A 152 14.69 -16.96 -0.37
N LYS A 153 15.63 -16.29 0.31
CA LYS A 153 17.09 -16.32 0.01
C LYS A 153 17.45 -15.82 -1.40
N GLU A 154 16.59 -15.02 -2.01
CA GLU A 154 16.83 -14.31 -3.27
C GLU A 154 17.90 -13.23 -3.10
N VAL A 155 17.91 -12.61 -1.92
CA VAL A 155 18.93 -11.64 -1.49
C VAL A 155 19.50 -12.04 -0.12
N LYS A 156 20.70 -11.55 0.18
CA LYS A 156 21.38 -11.77 1.46
C LYS A 156 21.18 -10.65 2.46
N ARG A 157 20.79 -9.46 1.99
CA ARG A 157 20.68 -8.25 2.82
C ARG A 157 19.49 -7.40 2.39
N ILE A 158 18.93 -6.67 3.35
CA ILE A 158 18.00 -5.57 3.11
C ILE A 158 18.69 -4.29 3.51
N ILE A 159 18.66 -3.29 2.64
CA ILE A 159 19.22 -1.95 2.91
C ILE A 159 18.11 -0.93 2.71
N LEU A 160 17.75 -0.23 3.78
CA LEU A 160 16.74 0.81 3.78
C LEU A 160 17.42 2.16 3.97
N THR A 161 17.14 3.09 3.10
CA THR A 161 17.75 4.40 3.15
C THR A 161 16.76 5.51 2.83
N ARG A 162 16.99 6.67 3.43
CA ARG A 162 16.26 7.91 3.17
C ARG A 162 17.23 9.06 2.97
N PRO A 163 16.89 10.08 2.15
CA PRO A 163 17.62 11.34 2.18
C PRO A 163 17.42 12.01 3.54
N ALA A 164 18.48 12.51 4.12
CA ALA A 164 18.38 13.39 5.27
C ALA A 164 18.00 14.79 4.77
N VAL A 165 16.75 15.17 4.89
CA VAL A 165 16.27 16.54 4.67
C VAL A 165 15.84 17.12 6.00
N GLU A 166 16.28 18.32 6.26
CA GLU A 166 15.81 19.11 7.40
C GLU A 166 14.42 19.64 7.07
N ALA A 167 13.36 18.92 7.48
CA ALA A 167 11.98 19.36 7.33
C ALA A 167 11.67 20.53 8.28
N GLY A 168 12.27 21.69 8.02
CA GLY A 168 12.06 22.91 8.81
C GLY A 168 12.72 22.96 10.19
N GLU A 169 13.25 21.83 10.69
CA GLU A 169 14.01 21.77 11.94
C GLU A 169 15.48 21.50 11.62
N ASN A 170 16.35 22.41 12.04
CA ASN A 170 17.80 22.25 11.87
C ASN A 170 18.29 21.07 12.71
N LEU A 171 18.69 19.97 12.07
CA LEU A 171 19.32 18.81 12.71
C LEU A 171 20.50 19.18 13.62
N GLY A 172 21.12 20.35 13.38
CA GLY A 172 22.19 20.90 14.20
C GLY A 172 21.80 21.19 15.66
N PHE A 173 20.52 21.42 15.95
CA PHE A 173 20.05 21.75 17.31
C PHE A 173 19.64 20.52 18.13
N LEU A 174 19.53 19.33 17.52
CA LEU A 174 19.22 18.12 18.28
C LEU A 174 20.47 17.61 19.00
N PRO A 175 20.37 17.22 20.29
CA PRO A 175 21.47 16.59 21.01
C PRO A 175 21.76 15.18 20.48
N GLY A 176 22.97 14.69 20.63
CA GLY A 176 23.38 13.36 20.23
C GLY A 176 24.24 13.29 18.98
N ASP A 177 24.68 12.08 18.64
CA ASP A 177 25.44 11.82 17.42
C ASP A 177 24.55 11.86 16.16
N LEU A 178 25.17 11.84 14.98
CA LEU A 178 24.45 11.95 13.70
C LEU A 178 23.41 10.81 13.51
N LYS A 179 23.68 9.63 14.04
CA LYS A 179 22.81 8.47 13.96
C LYS A 179 21.58 8.66 14.85
N GLU A 180 21.77 9.09 16.10
CA GLU A 180 20.69 9.38 17.04
C GLU A 180 19.75 10.48 16.53
N LYS A 181 20.30 11.51 15.88
CA LYS A 181 19.54 12.61 15.26
C LYS A 181 18.67 12.14 14.08
N LEU A 182 19.11 11.13 13.35
CA LEU A 182 18.41 10.62 12.15
C LEU A 182 17.45 9.47 12.44
N ASP A 183 17.59 8.79 13.59
CA ASP A 183 16.73 7.67 13.96
C ASP A 183 15.21 7.98 13.92
N PRO A 184 14.72 9.15 14.38
CA PRO A 184 13.30 9.49 14.25
C PRO A 184 12.79 9.49 12.80
N TYR A 185 13.60 9.92 11.86
CA TYR A 185 13.24 9.94 10.44
C TYR A 185 13.20 8.56 9.81
N MET A 186 13.88 7.58 10.41
CA MET A 186 13.90 6.18 9.99
C MET A 186 12.79 5.35 10.65
N GLN A 187 12.08 5.89 11.66
CA GLN A 187 11.06 5.17 12.42
C GLN A 187 10.01 4.46 11.56
N PRO A 188 9.45 5.06 10.49
CA PRO A 188 8.48 4.38 9.64
C PRO A 188 9.01 3.10 8.98
N LEU A 189 10.32 3.04 8.71
CA LEU A 189 10.97 1.84 8.15
C LEU A 189 11.12 0.74 9.21
N TYR A 190 11.47 1.12 10.44
CA TYR A 190 11.51 0.19 11.57
C TYR A 190 10.11 -0.38 11.87
N ASP A 191 9.08 0.46 11.86
CA ASP A 191 7.71 0.04 12.16
C ASP A 191 7.20 -0.96 11.11
N ALA A 192 7.48 -0.73 9.83
CA ALA A 192 7.15 -1.68 8.77
C ALA A 192 7.87 -3.03 8.97
N LEU A 193 9.15 -3.01 9.36
CA LEU A 193 9.89 -4.25 9.62
C LEU A 193 9.36 -5.00 10.84
N ARG A 194 8.98 -4.30 11.92
CA ARG A 194 8.41 -4.90 13.15
C ARG A 194 7.09 -5.62 12.90
N ASP A 195 6.30 -5.16 11.95
CA ASP A 195 5.08 -5.85 11.52
C ASP A 195 5.36 -7.21 10.84
N MET A 196 6.54 -7.39 10.26
CA MET A 196 6.87 -8.50 9.37
C MET A 196 7.91 -9.46 9.91
N ILE A 197 8.70 -9.03 10.89
CA ILE A 197 9.81 -9.80 11.48
C ILE A 197 9.68 -9.74 13.01
N PRO A 198 9.70 -10.89 13.71
CA PRO A 198 9.69 -10.92 15.18
C PRO A 198 10.82 -10.08 15.76
N ALA A 199 10.57 -9.41 16.89
CA ALA A 199 11.47 -8.41 17.47
C ALA A 199 12.90 -8.95 17.71
N GLU A 200 13.03 -10.13 18.30
CA GLU A 200 14.33 -10.76 18.56
C GLU A 200 15.11 -11.03 17.26
N LYS A 201 14.40 -11.52 16.22
CA LYS A 201 15.02 -11.80 14.93
C LYS A 201 15.40 -10.52 14.19
N LEU A 202 14.59 -9.47 14.31
CA LEU A 202 14.90 -8.15 13.74
C LEU A 202 16.15 -7.56 14.40
N ALA A 203 16.25 -7.61 15.71
CA ALA A 203 17.43 -7.15 16.46
C ALA A 203 18.70 -7.89 15.99
N MET A 204 18.66 -9.21 15.90
CA MET A 204 19.76 -10.03 15.39
C MET A 204 20.13 -9.65 13.94
N TYR A 205 19.15 -9.41 13.07
CA TYR A 205 19.40 -9.02 11.68
C TYR A 205 20.03 -7.63 11.54
N ILE A 206 19.71 -6.72 12.44
CA ILE A 206 20.32 -5.38 12.48
C ILE A 206 21.75 -5.49 13.01
N GLU A 207 21.97 -6.22 14.09
CA GLU A 207 23.26 -6.40 14.71
C GLU A 207 24.28 -7.05 13.76
N ASN A 208 23.89 -8.10 13.05
CA ASN A 208 24.78 -8.81 12.12
C ASN A 208 24.84 -8.19 10.71
N GLY A 209 24.14 -7.04 10.49
CA GLY A 209 24.15 -6.31 9.22
C GLY A 209 23.35 -6.96 8.09
N THR A 210 22.53 -7.99 8.36
CA THR A 210 21.58 -8.54 7.39
C THR A 210 20.52 -7.51 7.00
N ILE A 211 20.08 -6.69 7.96
CA ILE A 211 19.22 -5.52 7.72
C ILE A 211 20.00 -4.28 8.14
N GLN A 212 20.12 -3.33 7.23
CA GLN A 212 20.77 -2.05 7.46
C GLN A 212 19.78 -0.92 7.20
N ILE A 213 19.67 0.00 8.16
CA ILE A 213 18.88 1.21 8.00
C ILE A 213 19.86 2.38 8.20
N ALA A 214 20.03 3.19 7.16
CA ALA A 214 21.03 4.25 7.18
C ALA A 214 20.66 5.41 6.25
N PRO A 215 21.08 6.63 6.55
CA PRO A 215 20.93 7.78 5.67
C PRO A 215 21.57 7.55 4.29
N LEU A 216 21.01 8.17 3.27
CA LEU A 216 21.47 8.04 1.89
C LEU A 216 22.97 8.37 1.70
N ALA A 217 23.49 9.31 2.47
CA ALA A 217 24.91 9.68 2.41
C ALA A 217 25.86 8.50 2.68
N PHE A 218 25.43 7.52 3.50
CA PHE A 218 26.22 6.34 3.85
C PHE A 218 26.28 5.28 2.73
N MET A 219 25.55 5.50 1.63
CA MET A 219 25.61 4.63 0.44
C MET A 219 26.80 5.01 -0.48
N ARG A 220 27.40 6.17 -0.28
CA ARG A 220 28.53 6.64 -1.10
C ARG A 220 29.72 5.68 -1.03
N GLY A 221 30.30 5.35 -2.19
CA GLY A 221 31.50 4.49 -2.29
C GLY A 221 31.24 3.00 -2.07
N ARG A 222 29.98 2.60 -1.83
CA ARG A 222 29.60 1.19 -1.66
C ARG A 222 29.17 0.57 -2.99
N THR A 223 29.30 -0.76 -3.10
CA THR A 223 28.62 -1.59 -4.09
C THR A 223 27.66 -2.51 -3.35
N LEU A 224 26.38 -2.46 -3.73
CA LEU A 224 25.30 -3.12 -3.00
C LEU A 224 24.93 -4.44 -3.67
N ASP A 225 25.78 -5.47 -3.50
CA ASP A 225 25.59 -6.80 -4.06
C ASP A 225 24.63 -7.66 -3.23
N ASN A 226 23.87 -8.53 -3.88
CA ASN A 226 22.99 -9.53 -3.27
C ASN A 226 22.05 -8.87 -2.23
N ALA A 227 21.52 -7.70 -2.54
CA ALA A 227 20.76 -6.88 -1.62
C ALA A 227 19.43 -6.43 -2.23
N PHE A 228 18.39 -6.38 -1.40
CA PHE A 228 17.18 -5.61 -1.71
C PHE A 228 17.35 -4.23 -1.08
N VAL A 229 17.38 -3.20 -1.91
CA VAL A 229 17.67 -1.83 -1.49
C VAL A 229 16.45 -0.96 -1.71
N ILE A 230 16.04 -0.24 -0.67
CA ILE A 230 14.92 0.70 -0.74
C ILE A 230 15.43 2.11 -0.47
N LEU A 231 15.23 3.01 -1.43
CA LEU A 231 15.33 4.45 -1.20
C LEU A 231 13.92 5.00 -0.99
N ASP A 232 13.60 5.35 0.24
CA ASP A 232 12.34 5.96 0.61
C ASP A 232 12.43 7.49 0.57
N GLU A 233 11.33 8.20 0.30
CA GLU A 233 11.25 9.65 0.13
C GLU A 233 12.22 10.19 -0.93
N GLY A 234 12.34 9.46 -2.04
CA GLY A 234 13.30 9.77 -3.11
C GLY A 234 13.11 11.14 -3.77
N GLN A 235 11.92 11.78 -3.66
CA GLN A 235 11.67 13.14 -4.13
C GLN A 235 12.57 14.17 -3.46
N ASN A 236 13.06 13.84 -2.25
CA ASN A 236 13.93 14.71 -1.46
C ASN A 236 15.43 14.49 -1.74
N THR A 237 15.76 13.85 -2.87
CA THR A 237 17.14 13.75 -3.34
C THR A 237 17.46 14.84 -4.35
N THR A 238 18.69 15.34 -4.34
CA THR A 238 19.25 16.14 -5.43
C THR A 238 19.64 15.23 -6.59
N HIS A 239 19.90 15.82 -7.78
CA HIS A 239 20.45 15.13 -8.95
C HIS A 239 21.67 14.25 -8.60
N ASN A 240 22.65 14.84 -7.91
CA ASN A 240 23.89 14.13 -7.57
C ASN A 240 23.67 12.98 -6.58
N GLN A 241 22.75 13.14 -5.63
CA GLN A 241 22.39 12.09 -4.65
C GLN A 241 21.67 10.94 -5.36
N MET A 242 20.71 11.23 -6.23
CA MET A 242 19.98 10.21 -6.99
C MET A 242 20.94 9.44 -7.91
N LYS A 243 21.75 10.13 -8.70
CA LYS A 243 22.78 9.52 -9.57
C LYS A 243 23.74 8.65 -8.76
N MET A 244 24.24 9.17 -7.63
CA MET A 244 25.12 8.45 -6.73
C MET A 244 24.44 7.15 -6.26
N PHE A 245 23.19 7.19 -5.82
CA PHE A 245 22.47 6.03 -5.32
C PHE A 245 22.23 4.98 -6.41
N LEU A 246 21.69 5.37 -7.55
CA LEU A 246 21.39 4.46 -8.67
C LEU A 246 22.62 3.69 -9.14
N THR A 247 23.78 4.33 -9.11
CA THR A 247 25.07 3.72 -9.50
C THR A 247 25.68 2.84 -8.41
N ARG A 248 25.02 2.61 -7.28
CA ARG A 248 25.45 1.66 -6.22
C ARG A 248 24.96 0.24 -6.47
N MET A 249 24.09 0.04 -7.44
CA MET A 249 23.54 -1.27 -7.76
C MET A 249 24.66 -2.25 -8.13
N GLY A 250 24.71 -3.33 -7.38
CA GLY A 250 25.69 -4.41 -7.56
C GLY A 250 25.04 -5.68 -8.14
N LYS A 251 25.80 -6.77 -8.16
CA LYS A 251 25.31 -8.06 -8.69
C LYS A 251 24.14 -8.59 -7.83
N ASN A 252 23.13 -9.15 -8.50
CA ASN A 252 21.94 -9.74 -7.86
C ASN A 252 21.24 -8.78 -6.87
N ALA A 253 21.26 -7.48 -7.17
CA ALA A 253 20.56 -6.50 -6.36
C ALA A 253 19.20 -6.17 -6.95
N LYS A 254 18.22 -5.86 -6.08
CA LYS A 254 16.91 -5.31 -6.42
C LYS A 254 16.79 -3.92 -5.78
N PHE A 255 16.46 -2.93 -6.59
CA PHE A 255 16.31 -1.56 -6.13
C PHE A 255 14.85 -1.12 -6.23
N LEU A 256 14.30 -0.63 -5.13
CA LEU A 256 13.01 0.03 -5.09
C LEU A 256 13.18 1.48 -4.65
N LEU A 257 12.65 2.40 -5.44
CA LEU A 257 12.63 3.82 -5.11
C LEU A 257 11.17 4.24 -4.88
N THR A 258 10.89 4.76 -3.70
CA THR A 258 9.57 5.30 -3.37
C THR A 258 9.62 6.81 -3.28
N GLY A 259 8.53 7.49 -3.65
CA GLY A 259 8.48 8.94 -3.53
C GLY A 259 7.12 9.53 -3.89
N ASP A 260 6.93 10.77 -3.45
CA ASP A 260 5.79 11.62 -3.77
C ASP A 260 6.27 12.92 -4.40
N PRO A 261 6.17 13.09 -5.74
CA PRO A 261 6.59 14.33 -6.41
C PRO A 261 5.83 15.59 -5.99
N GLY A 262 4.73 15.43 -5.24
CA GLY A 262 3.96 16.54 -4.67
C GLY A 262 4.47 17.01 -3.31
N GLN A 263 5.33 16.24 -2.64
CA GLN A 263 5.85 16.53 -1.29
C GLN A 263 7.37 16.70 -1.31
N ILE A 264 7.84 17.75 -1.97
CA ILE A 264 9.28 18.06 -2.09
C ILE A 264 9.67 19.06 -1.01
N ASP A 265 10.53 18.63 -0.09
CA ASP A 265 11.07 19.44 1.01
C ASP A 265 12.46 20.00 0.71
N LEU A 266 12.93 19.89 -0.53
CA LEU A 266 14.21 20.45 -0.95
C LEU A 266 14.20 21.99 -0.91
N PRO A 267 15.36 22.65 -0.70
CA PRO A 267 15.46 24.09 -0.76
C PRO A 267 14.92 24.65 -2.09
N ARG A 268 14.31 25.84 -2.04
CA ARG A 268 13.79 26.53 -3.22
C ARG A 268 14.86 26.58 -4.32
N ARG A 269 14.45 26.27 -5.57
CA ARG A 269 15.29 26.18 -6.78
C ARG A 269 16.12 24.89 -6.92
N THR A 270 16.06 23.94 -5.99
CA THR A 270 16.70 22.63 -6.16
C THR A 270 15.76 21.69 -6.88
N ILE A 271 16.20 21.15 -8.02
CA ILE A 271 15.41 20.18 -8.78
C ILE A 271 15.51 18.84 -8.08
N SER A 272 14.36 18.16 -7.93
CA SER A 272 14.30 16.81 -7.38
C SER A 272 14.95 15.81 -8.35
N GLY A 273 15.95 15.07 -7.83
CA GLY A 273 16.62 14.02 -8.57
C GLY A 273 15.67 12.87 -8.95
N LEU A 274 14.59 12.64 -8.19
CA LEU A 274 13.56 11.69 -8.56
C LEU A 274 12.82 12.12 -9.82
N LYS A 275 12.42 13.38 -9.93
CA LYS A 275 11.73 13.88 -11.15
C LYS A 275 12.60 13.72 -12.40
N GLU A 276 13.89 14.02 -12.28
CA GLU A 276 14.82 13.83 -13.41
C GLU A 276 15.02 12.33 -13.73
N ALA A 277 15.19 11.48 -12.72
CA ALA A 277 15.37 10.04 -12.91
C ALA A 277 14.17 9.41 -13.63
N LEU A 278 12.95 9.82 -13.30
CA LEU A 278 11.73 9.35 -13.99
C LEU A 278 11.72 9.72 -15.48
N LEU A 279 12.25 10.87 -15.86
CA LEU A 279 12.35 11.29 -17.26
C LEU A 279 13.46 10.54 -18.01
N ILE A 280 14.64 10.44 -17.38
CA ILE A 280 15.84 9.88 -18.02
C ILE A 280 15.72 8.35 -18.19
N LEU A 281 15.12 7.66 -17.20
CA LEU A 281 15.09 6.20 -17.15
C LEU A 281 13.81 5.58 -17.69
N LYS A 282 12.88 6.37 -18.22
CA LYS A 282 11.56 5.91 -18.70
C LYS A 282 11.60 4.74 -19.67
N ASN A 283 12.64 4.67 -20.53
CA ASN A 283 12.77 3.67 -21.59
C ASN A 283 13.99 2.76 -21.38
N VAL A 284 14.53 2.71 -20.16
CA VAL A 284 15.68 1.84 -19.87
C VAL A 284 15.16 0.46 -19.53
N GLU A 285 15.65 -0.56 -20.23
CA GLU A 285 15.29 -1.96 -19.98
C GLU A 285 15.72 -2.38 -18.54
N GLY A 286 14.89 -3.15 -17.86
CA GLY A 286 15.11 -3.54 -16.47
C GLY A 286 14.64 -2.50 -15.45
N VAL A 287 14.11 -1.35 -15.88
CA VAL A 287 13.54 -0.31 -15.02
C VAL A 287 12.01 -0.31 -15.14
N GLY A 288 11.33 -0.55 -14.03
CA GLY A 288 9.86 -0.44 -13.92
C GLY A 288 9.43 0.89 -13.29
N MET A 289 8.31 1.43 -13.73
CA MET A 289 7.70 2.63 -13.13
C MET A 289 6.23 2.36 -12.84
N ILE A 290 5.85 2.45 -11.57
CA ILE A 290 4.49 2.21 -11.10
C ILE A 290 3.99 3.49 -10.44
N PHE A 291 2.84 3.96 -10.90
CA PHE A 291 2.18 5.14 -10.36
C PHE A 291 0.98 4.70 -9.54
N LEU A 292 0.99 5.08 -8.26
CA LEU A 292 -0.12 4.91 -7.34
C LEU A 292 -0.90 6.23 -7.26
N ASP A 293 -2.19 6.16 -7.05
CA ASP A 293 -3.08 7.32 -7.03
C ASP A 293 -3.94 7.41 -5.76
N ASP A 294 -4.86 8.37 -5.70
CA ASP A 294 -5.74 8.57 -4.55
C ASP A 294 -6.63 7.35 -4.23
N LYS A 295 -6.89 6.45 -5.21
CA LYS A 295 -7.65 5.22 -5.00
C LYS A 295 -6.86 4.18 -4.20
N ASP A 296 -5.53 4.28 -4.21
CA ASP A 296 -4.63 3.42 -3.43
C ASP A 296 -4.47 3.89 -1.98
N VAL A 297 -5.01 5.06 -1.62
CA VAL A 297 -4.86 5.62 -0.27
C VAL A 297 -5.66 4.81 0.75
N ILE A 298 -4.94 4.07 1.60
CA ILE A 298 -5.48 3.28 2.71
C ILE A 298 -5.37 4.12 3.98
N ARG A 299 -6.38 4.93 4.25
CA ARG A 299 -6.45 5.80 5.44
C ARG A 299 -7.83 5.76 6.05
N HIS A 300 -7.88 6.09 7.35
CA HIS A 300 -9.14 6.25 8.06
C HIS A 300 -10.06 7.27 7.34
N LYS A 301 -11.38 6.99 7.28
CA LYS A 301 -12.37 7.83 6.57
C LYS A 301 -12.30 9.30 6.99
N LEU A 302 -12.08 9.58 8.29
CA LEU A 302 -11.93 10.94 8.80
C LEU A 302 -10.70 11.65 8.23
N VAL A 303 -9.57 10.94 8.08
CA VAL A 303 -8.34 11.55 7.54
C VAL A 303 -8.53 11.96 6.08
N LYS A 304 -9.28 11.17 5.28
CA LYS A 304 -9.65 11.56 3.90
C LYS A 304 -10.42 12.87 3.89
N LYS A 305 -11.46 12.99 4.74
CA LYS A 305 -12.27 14.23 4.87
C LYS A 305 -11.44 15.44 5.31
N VAL A 306 -10.50 15.25 6.23
CA VAL A 306 -9.57 16.31 6.68
C VAL A 306 -8.72 16.80 5.50
N ILE A 307 -8.12 15.88 4.74
CA ILE A 307 -7.31 16.23 3.56
C ILE A 307 -8.13 16.97 2.50
N GLU A 308 -9.35 16.52 2.23
CA GLU A 308 -10.26 17.19 1.30
C GLU A 308 -10.61 18.61 1.75
N ALA A 309 -10.85 18.80 3.05
CA ALA A 309 -11.12 20.11 3.63
C ALA A 309 -9.92 21.07 3.46
N TYR A 310 -8.69 20.62 3.72
CA TYR A 310 -7.49 21.44 3.52
C TYR A 310 -7.25 21.76 2.03
N LYS A 311 -7.37 20.80 1.13
CA LYS A 311 -7.27 21.02 -0.32
C LYS A 311 -8.26 22.06 -0.84
N SER A 312 -9.46 22.15 -0.23
CA SER A 312 -10.48 23.14 -0.63
C SER A 312 -10.08 24.58 -0.32
N ILE A 313 -9.17 24.81 0.63
CA ILE A 313 -8.63 26.12 1.00
C ILE A 313 -7.46 26.48 0.09
N GLU A 314 -6.54 25.52 -0.13
CA GLU A 314 -5.34 25.70 -0.97
C GLU A 314 -5.69 26.05 -2.43
N ASN A 315 -6.82 25.55 -2.95
CA ASN A 315 -7.32 25.89 -4.28
C ASN A 315 -8.04 27.26 -4.38
N ARG A 316 -8.15 28.01 -3.26
CA ARG A 316 -8.78 29.34 -3.22
C ARG A 316 -7.76 30.49 -3.16
N GLU A 317 -6.50 30.17 -2.94
CA GLU A 317 -5.35 31.08 -3.03
C GLU A 317 -4.65 30.92 -4.43
#